data_7c4a1741962eeb7a896bd62619f9f5ce
#
_entry.id   7c4a1741962eeb7a896bd62619f9f5ce
#
_cell.length_a   1.000
_cell.length_b   1.000
_cell.length_c   1.000
_cell.angle_alpha   90.00
_cell.angle_beta   90.00
_cell.angle_gamma   90.00
#
_symmetry.space_group_name_H-M   'P 1'
#
loop_
_entity.id
_entity.type
_entity.pdbx_description
1 polymer ?
#
loop_
_entity_poly.entity_id
_entity_poly.type
_entity_poly.pdbx_seq_one_letter_code
_entity_poly.pdbx_strand_id
1 'polypeptide(L)'
;MPKKTKSECLNEKVLFFTQIFMTEKCKKCNTPAIIYQPYSGLHLCRKHFFEDVERKAKLTMRQRYRVKKNDVIAVGFSGGKDSSVALLLMNKIFGGRPDIRLVAITIDEGIDGYRNLSIERAREMTTRFGIEHIVISFKEEYGKTMDELVSEKKMVENRFSDDKKEVGPCSYCGVLRKKILNKAARDINATKLVIGHNLDDEAQTIMLNHFRGDVERMVRFSAVNELDGFIVRVKPLRKIPEKEIALYAYLHDLPMELTACPHSFGALRKEVRRLINTFEVNHPGTKYSLVRGYDTMVPLISQALDVSDMQNCLICGEPCNDTVCQACKMLEKKAIE
;
A
#
# COMPACT_ATOMS: atom_id res chain seq x y z
N MET A 1 31.33 -4.35 24.12
CA MET A 1 29.90 -4.19 24.44
C MET A 1 29.10 -4.92 23.38
N PRO A 2 28.24 -5.87 23.71
CA PRO A 2 27.43 -6.59 22.72
C PRO A 2 26.45 -5.61 22.03
N LYS A 3 26.36 -5.69 20.70
CA LYS A 3 25.42 -4.90 19.92
C LYS A 3 24.01 -5.42 20.22
N LYS A 4 23.16 -4.59 20.81
CA LYS A 4 21.74 -4.91 21.04
C LYS A 4 21.07 -5.31 19.72
N THR A 5 20.25 -6.34 19.76
CA THR A 5 19.48 -6.78 18.60
C THR A 5 18.41 -5.74 18.23
N LYS A 6 17.98 -5.70 16.95
CA LYS A 6 16.95 -4.76 16.49
C LYS A 6 15.62 -4.93 17.25
N SER A 7 15.30 -6.13 17.73
CA SER A 7 14.12 -6.41 18.55
C SER A 7 14.22 -5.80 19.96
N GLU A 8 15.39 -5.80 20.57
CA GLU A 8 15.63 -5.16 21.87
C GLU A 8 15.54 -3.63 21.77
N CYS A 9 16.05 -3.03 20.69
CA CYS A 9 15.93 -1.60 20.43
C CYS A 9 14.48 -1.17 20.13
N LEU A 10 13.68 -2.05 19.50
CA LEU A 10 12.25 -1.80 19.26
C LEU A 10 11.46 -1.89 20.58
N ASN A 11 11.76 -2.89 21.41
CA ASN A 11 11.14 -3.05 22.72
C ASN A 11 11.45 -1.87 23.67
N GLU A 12 12.71 -1.40 23.71
CA GLU A 12 13.06 -0.23 24.53
C GLU A 12 12.38 1.06 24.05
N LYS A 13 12.25 1.28 22.73
CA LYS A 13 11.53 2.42 22.19
C LYS A 13 10.03 2.34 22.44
N VAL A 14 9.44 1.15 22.36
CA VAL A 14 8.02 0.93 22.69
C VAL A 14 7.81 1.10 24.20
N LEU A 15 8.69 0.59 25.04
CA LEU A 15 8.65 0.78 26.51
C LEU A 15 8.82 2.26 26.91
N PHE A 16 9.72 3.01 26.25
CA PHE A 16 9.90 4.43 26.50
C PHE A 16 8.66 5.24 26.09
N PHE A 17 8.04 4.90 24.95
CA PHE A 17 6.76 5.51 24.57
C PHE A 17 5.62 5.14 25.52
N THR A 18 5.55 3.89 26.00
CA THR A 18 4.50 3.47 26.96
C THR A 18 4.66 4.12 28.31
N GLN A 19 5.86 4.36 28.81
CA GLN A 19 6.08 5.01 30.12
C GLN A 19 5.63 6.47 30.14
N ILE A 20 5.78 7.23 29.04
CA ILE A 20 5.34 8.63 28.96
C ILE A 20 3.81 8.75 28.92
N PHE A 21 3.10 7.73 28.42
CA PHE A 21 1.64 7.76 28.25
C PHE A 21 0.84 7.15 29.43
N MET A 22 1.49 6.56 30.44
CA MET A 22 0.79 5.93 31.57
C MET A 22 0.07 6.91 32.50
N THR A 23 0.27 8.22 32.37
CA THR A 23 -0.38 9.24 33.19
C THR A 23 -1.68 9.78 32.61
N GLU A 24 -1.84 9.70 31.29
CA GLU A 24 -3.00 10.28 30.60
C GLU A 24 -4.14 9.28 30.47
N LYS A 25 -5.37 9.78 30.65
CA LYS A 25 -6.58 8.98 30.55
C LYS A 25 -7.22 9.07 29.17
N CYS A 26 -7.84 7.99 28.74
CA CYS A 26 -8.63 7.95 27.53
C CYS A 26 -9.77 8.97 27.59
N LYS A 27 -9.88 9.82 26.59
CA LYS A 27 -10.93 10.86 26.51
C LYS A 27 -12.36 10.29 26.38
N LYS A 28 -12.50 8.95 26.11
CA LYS A 28 -13.81 8.30 25.95
C LYS A 28 -14.24 7.46 27.16
N CYS A 29 -13.34 6.99 28.03
CA CYS A 29 -13.70 6.08 29.13
C CYS A 29 -12.83 6.17 30.38
N ASN A 30 -11.95 7.15 30.49
CA ASN A 30 -11.04 7.38 31.61
C ASN A 30 -10.05 6.24 31.98
N THR A 31 -10.01 5.11 31.22
CA THR A 31 -8.95 4.10 31.39
C THR A 31 -7.59 4.63 30.89
N PRO A 32 -6.45 4.05 31.30
CA PRO A 32 -5.15 4.48 30.80
C PRO A 32 -5.09 4.51 29.28
N ALA A 33 -4.56 5.60 28.73
CA ALA A 33 -4.38 5.76 27.29
C ALA A 33 -3.10 5.01 26.84
N ILE A 34 -3.13 4.48 25.61
CA ILE A 34 -1.98 3.82 24.97
C ILE A 34 -1.44 4.60 23.80
N ILE A 35 -2.17 5.63 23.34
CA ILE A 35 -1.78 6.46 22.20
C ILE A 35 -2.33 7.88 22.38
N TYR A 36 -1.54 8.84 21.92
CA TYR A 36 -1.96 10.21 21.65
C TYR A 36 -1.99 10.45 20.13
N GLN A 37 -3.10 10.99 19.64
CA GLN A 37 -3.30 11.39 18.24
C GLN A 37 -3.19 12.91 18.11
N PRO A 38 -2.03 13.49 17.74
CA PRO A 38 -1.82 14.96 17.72
C PRO A 38 -2.81 15.70 16.81
N TYR A 39 -3.18 15.10 15.67
CA TYR A 39 -4.11 15.69 14.70
C TYR A 39 -5.56 15.81 15.21
N SER A 40 -5.93 15.09 16.25
CA SER A 40 -7.27 15.13 16.86
C SER A 40 -7.27 15.55 18.32
N GLY A 41 -6.09 15.66 18.95
CA GLY A 41 -5.93 15.94 20.38
C GLY A 41 -6.44 14.81 21.30
N LEU A 42 -6.67 13.60 20.77
CA LEU A 42 -7.27 12.50 21.52
C LEU A 42 -6.23 11.58 22.14
N HIS A 43 -6.37 11.31 23.43
CA HIS A 43 -5.76 10.19 24.12
C HIS A 43 -6.73 9.02 24.12
N LEU A 44 -6.31 7.85 23.61
CA LEU A 44 -7.16 6.68 23.46
C LEU A 44 -6.58 5.45 24.17
N CYS A 45 -7.42 4.70 24.88
CA CYS A 45 -7.09 3.37 25.39
C CYS A 45 -7.14 2.35 24.24
N ARG A 46 -6.69 1.12 24.49
CA ARG A 46 -6.66 0.03 23.50
C ARG A 46 -8.00 -0.16 22.79
N LYS A 47 -9.09 -0.25 23.56
CA LYS A 47 -10.44 -0.44 23.01
C LYS A 47 -10.83 0.68 22.05
N HIS A 48 -10.76 1.93 22.50
CA HIS A 48 -11.19 3.08 21.71
C HIS A 48 -10.24 3.39 20.55
N PHE A 49 -8.97 3.03 20.66
CA PHE A 49 -8.03 3.06 19.54
C PHE A 49 -8.42 2.06 18.45
N PHE A 50 -8.75 0.81 18.81
CA PHE A 50 -9.23 -0.19 17.85
C PHE A 50 -10.51 0.26 17.15
N GLU A 51 -11.48 0.74 17.93
CA GLU A 51 -12.73 1.27 17.39
C GLU A 51 -12.49 2.45 16.42
N ASP A 52 -11.53 3.34 16.72
CA ASP A 52 -11.20 4.47 15.84
C ASP A 52 -10.58 4.01 14.52
N VAL A 53 -9.62 3.10 14.54
CA VAL A 53 -8.99 2.53 13.34
C VAL A 53 -10.04 1.82 12.47
N GLU A 54 -10.86 0.95 13.08
CA GLU A 54 -11.90 0.20 12.37
C GLU A 54 -12.98 1.13 11.81
N ARG A 55 -13.37 2.16 12.55
CA ARG A 55 -14.33 3.18 12.10
C ARG A 55 -13.79 3.96 10.90
N LYS A 56 -12.52 4.37 10.91
CA LYS A 56 -11.89 5.05 9.77
C LYS A 56 -11.89 4.19 8.51
N ALA A 57 -11.53 2.90 8.65
CA ALA A 57 -11.57 1.96 7.54
C ALA A 57 -13.00 1.76 7.01
N LYS A 58 -13.97 1.49 7.90
CA LYS A 58 -15.40 1.33 7.52
C LYS A 58 -15.95 2.56 6.83
N LEU A 59 -15.65 3.77 7.32
CA LEU A 59 -16.08 5.02 6.69
C LEU A 59 -15.47 5.19 5.30
N THR A 60 -14.18 4.90 5.14
CA THR A 60 -13.50 4.95 3.84
C THR A 60 -14.16 3.99 2.85
N MET A 61 -14.45 2.76 3.28
CA MET A 61 -15.15 1.78 2.45
C MET A 61 -16.55 2.26 2.05
N ARG A 62 -17.34 2.78 2.98
CA ARG A 62 -18.72 3.25 2.71
C ARG A 62 -18.76 4.47 1.80
N GLN A 63 -17.85 5.42 1.98
CA GLN A 63 -17.88 6.70 1.26
C GLN A 63 -17.36 6.59 -0.17
N ARG A 64 -16.38 5.69 -0.41
CA ARG A 64 -15.67 5.62 -1.69
C ARG A 64 -15.91 4.33 -2.48
N TYR A 65 -16.29 3.23 -1.80
CA TYR A 65 -16.28 1.91 -2.41
C TYR A 65 -17.54 1.14 -2.02
N ARG A 66 -18.58 1.27 -2.81
CA ARG A 66 -19.81 0.54 -2.56
C ARG A 66 -19.60 -0.95 -2.80
N VAL A 67 -19.68 -1.75 -1.73
CA VAL A 67 -19.65 -3.22 -1.80
C VAL A 67 -21.06 -3.75 -2.02
N LYS A 68 -21.23 -4.56 -3.06
CA LYS A 68 -22.49 -5.18 -3.46
C LYS A 68 -22.55 -6.64 -2.99
N LYS A 69 -23.74 -7.24 -3.06
CA LYS A 69 -23.92 -8.70 -2.88
C LYS A 69 -23.15 -9.45 -3.96
N ASN A 70 -22.54 -10.56 -3.59
CA ASN A 70 -21.72 -11.43 -4.44
C ASN A 70 -20.41 -10.77 -4.97
N ASP A 71 -19.97 -9.66 -4.34
CA ASP A 71 -18.65 -9.12 -4.66
C ASP A 71 -17.52 -10.12 -4.30
N VAL A 72 -16.55 -10.22 -5.18
CA VAL A 72 -15.27 -10.89 -4.90
C VAL A 72 -14.24 -9.80 -4.61
N ILE A 73 -13.70 -9.78 -3.40
CA ILE A 73 -12.73 -8.79 -2.95
C ILE A 73 -11.35 -9.44 -2.89
N ALA A 74 -10.50 -9.10 -3.84
CA ALA A 74 -9.09 -9.45 -3.81
C ALA A 74 -8.33 -8.51 -2.86
N VAL A 75 -7.43 -9.03 -2.05
CA VAL A 75 -6.55 -8.25 -1.18
C VAL A 75 -5.10 -8.48 -1.59
N GLY A 76 -4.44 -7.45 -2.12
CA GLY A 76 -3.01 -7.49 -2.39
C GLY A 76 -2.24 -7.60 -1.08
N PHE A 77 -1.71 -8.78 -0.80
CA PHE A 77 -1.15 -9.16 0.48
C PHE A 77 0.33 -9.48 0.38
N SER A 78 1.17 -8.57 0.89
CA SER A 78 2.64 -8.72 0.80
C SER A 78 3.28 -9.39 2.03
N GLY A 79 2.53 -9.66 3.10
CA GLY A 79 3.07 -10.11 4.38
C GLY A 79 3.69 -8.98 5.24
N GLY A 80 3.71 -7.74 4.76
CA GLY A 80 4.14 -6.57 5.53
C GLY A 80 3.01 -5.95 6.35
N LYS A 81 3.33 -5.10 7.34
CA LYS A 81 2.40 -4.54 8.34
C LYS A 81 1.12 -3.93 7.74
N ASP A 82 1.25 -3.12 6.68
CA ASP A 82 0.09 -2.40 6.11
C ASP A 82 -0.89 -3.35 5.42
N SER A 83 -0.37 -4.30 4.63
CA SER A 83 -1.20 -5.31 3.97
C SER A 83 -1.83 -6.28 4.97
N SER A 84 -1.14 -6.60 6.06
CA SER A 84 -1.68 -7.43 7.14
C SER A 84 -2.85 -6.75 7.86
N VAL A 85 -2.71 -5.46 8.19
CA VAL A 85 -3.81 -4.69 8.78
C VAL A 85 -4.96 -4.52 7.79
N ALA A 86 -4.69 -4.30 6.51
CA ALA A 86 -5.73 -4.24 5.48
C ALA A 86 -6.52 -5.55 5.40
N LEU A 87 -5.85 -6.71 5.37
CA LEU A 87 -6.49 -8.02 5.34
C LEU A 87 -7.33 -8.27 6.61
N LEU A 88 -6.78 -7.98 7.81
CA LEU A 88 -7.52 -8.09 9.06
C LEU A 88 -8.78 -7.24 9.07
N LEU A 89 -8.70 -5.98 8.64
CA LEU A 89 -9.83 -5.08 8.59
C LEU A 89 -10.89 -5.53 7.57
N MET A 90 -10.48 -6.03 6.41
CA MET A 90 -11.42 -6.60 5.43
C MET A 90 -12.10 -7.85 6.00
N ASN A 91 -11.37 -8.72 6.68
CA ASN A 91 -11.95 -9.88 7.35
C ASN A 91 -12.95 -9.48 8.46
N LYS A 92 -12.60 -8.49 9.30
CA LYS A 92 -13.53 -7.96 10.32
C LYS A 92 -14.79 -7.32 9.74
N ILE A 93 -14.70 -6.71 8.55
CA ILE A 93 -15.84 -6.02 7.93
C ILE A 93 -16.71 -7.00 7.12
N PHE A 94 -16.10 -7.96 6.43
CA PHE A 94 -16.76 -8.80 5.44
C PHE A 94 -16.67 -10.31 5.70
N GLY A 95 -15.77 -10.79 6.56
CA GLY A 95 -15.55 -12.21 6.80
C GLY A 95 -16.75 -12.99 7.37
N GLY A 96 -17.69 -12.28 8.04
CA GLY A 96 -18.96 -12.86 8.46
C GLY A 96 -20.08 -12.82 7.41
N ARG A 97 -19.81 -12.33 6.20
CA ARG A 97 -20.80 -12.20 5.13
C ARG A 97 -20.65 -13.34 4.11
N PRO A 98 -21.60 -14.31 4.08
CA PRO A 98 -21.53 -15.46 3.17
C PRO A 98 -21.66 -15.07 1.68
N ASP A 99 -22.18 -13.87 1.41
CA ASP A 99 -22.34 -13.32 0.07
C ASP A 99 -21.11 -12.54 -0.43
N ILE A 100 -20.02 -12.52 0.33
CA ILE A 100 -18.75 -11.86 -0.05
C ILE A 100 -17.62 -12.88 0.00
N ARG A 101 -16.89 -13.02 -1.11
CA ARG A 101 -15.66 -13.83 -1.15
C ARG A 101 -14.45 -12.93 -0.95
N LEU A 102 -13.61 -13.25 0.06
CA LEU A 102 -12.31 -12.61 0.27
C LEU A 102 -11.21 -13.53 -0.23
N VAL A 103 -10.28 -13.00 -1.05
CA VAL A 103 -9.12 -13.72 -1.55
C VAL A 103 -7.87 -12.90 -1.35
N ALA A 104 -6.86 -13.44 -0.67
CA ALA A 104 -5.54 -12.81 -0.54
C ALA A 104 -4.67 -13.18 -1.75
N ILE A 105 -4.02 -12.19 -2.37
CA ILE A 105 -3.10 -12.40 -3.49
C ILE A 105 -1.72 -11.89 -3.10
N THR A 106 -0.75 -12.77 -3.07
CA THR A 106 0.66 -12.47 -2.80
C THR A 106 1.48 -12.62 -4.07
N ILE A 107 2.29 -11.62 -4.36
CA ILE A 107 3.24 -11.70 -5.47
C ILE A 107 4.61 -12.05 -4.89
N ASP A 108 5.22 -13.08 -5.41
CA ASP A 108 6.59 -13.47 -5.11
C ASP A 108 7.53 -12.89 -6.16
N GLU A 109 8.26 -11.86 -5.81
CA GLU A 109 9.22 -11.21 -6.70
C GLU A 109 10.52 -12.00 -6.85
N GLY A 110 10.75 -13.04 -6.05
CA GLY A 110 11.98 -13.83 -6.05
C GLY A 110 13.19 -13.03 -5.60
N ILE A 111 13.05 -12.26 -4.49
CA ILE A 111 14.14 -11.52 -3.84
C ILE A 111 14.65 -12.36 -2.69
N ASP A 112 15.90 -12.82 -2.82
CA ASP A 112 16.51 -13.73 -1.86
C ASP A 112 16.69 -13.08 -0.47
N GLY A 113 16.58 -13.90 0.58
CA GLY A 113 16.70 -13.46 1.97
C GLY A 113 15.61 -12.49 2.46
N TYR A 114 14.67 -12.11 1.58
CA TYR A 114 13.59 -11.18 1.90
C TYR A 114 12.20 -11.78 1.70
N ARG A 115 11.96 -12.40 0.52
CA ARG A 115 10.59 -12.71 0.12
C ARG A 115 10.04 -13.97 0.78
N ASN A 116 10.87 -14.96 1.01
CA ASN A 116 10.46 -16.25 1.62
C ASN A 116 9.80 -16.03 2.98
N LEU A 117 10.43 -15.25 3.88
CA LEU A 117 9.88 -14.95 5.21
C LEU A 117 8.53 -14.22 5.13
N SER A 118 8.40 -13.24 4.23
CA SER A 118 7.14 -12.51 4.09
C SER A 118 6.01 -13.38 3.53
N ILE A 119 6.30 -14.37 2.68
CA ILE A 119 5.32 -15.35 2.18
C ILE A 119 4.90 -16.32 3.28
N GLU A 120 5.84 -16.79 4.12
CA GLU A 120 5.52 -17.61 5.29
C GLU A 120 4.54 -16.88 6.24
N ARG A 121 4.84 -15.62 6.59
CA ARG A 121 3.95 -14.78 7.39
C ARG A 121 2.58 -14.58 6.73
N ALA A 122 2.57 -14.44 5.41
CA ALA A 122 1.34 -14.33 4.66
C ALA A 122 0.50 -15.61 4.74
N ARG A 123 1.10 -16.77 4.59
CA ARG A 123 0.43 -18.09 4.72
C ARG A 123 -0.10 -18.31 6.13
N GLU A 124 0.72 -18.03 7.16
CA GLU A 124 0.32 -18.13 8.56
C GLU A 124 -0.96 -17.31 8.83
N MET A 125 -0.98 -16.06 8.37
CA MET A 125 -2.12 -15.17 8.59
C MET A 125 -3.37 -15.60 7.82
N THR A 126 -3.25 -16.00 6.56
CA THR A 126 -4.40 -16.44 5.76
C THR A 126 -5.00 -17.73 6.30
N THR A 127 -4.17 -18.68 6.75
CA THR A 127 -4.61 -19.90 7.44
C THR A 127 -5.34 -19.56 8.73
N ARG A 128 -4.79 -18.67 9.57
CA ARG A 128 -5.40 -18.23 10.82
C ARG A 128 -6.80 -17.63 10.64
N PHE A 129 -7.03 -16.97 9.51
CA PHE A 129 -8.33 -16.32 9.22
C PHE A 129 -9.23 -17.13 8.28
N GLY A 130 -8.80 -18.30 7.81
CA GLY A 130 -9.57 -19.11 6.86
C GLY A 130 -9.79 -18.41 5.52
N ILE A 131 -8.84 -17.57 5.07
CA ILE A 131 -8.93 -16.80 3.82
C ILE A 131 -8.18 -17.55 2.71
N GLU A 132 -8.83 -17.69 1.55
CA GLU A 132 -8.21 -18.23 0.35
C GLU A 132 -6.96 -17.41 -0.02
N HIS A 133 -5.86 -18.09 -0.35
CA HIS A 133 -4.57 -17.45 -0.62
C HIS A 133 -3.96 -17.92 -1.92
N ILE A 134 -3.71 -17.00 -2.83
CA ILE A 134 -3.06 -17.22 -4.12
C ILE A 134 -1.67 -16.58 -4.06
N VAL A 135 -0.65 -17.35 -4.43
CA VAL A 135 0.73 -16.85 -4.55
C VAL A 135 1.14 -17.00 -6.00
N ILE A 136 1.64 -15.92 -6.60
CA ILE A 136 2.10 -15.89 -8.01
C ILE A 136 3.52 -15.34 -8.03
N SER A 137 4.44 -16.05 -8.69
CA SER A 137 5.84 -15.65 -8.75
C SER A 137 6.19 -14.90 -10.04
N PHE A 138 7.17 -14.00 -9.95
CA PHE A 138 7.77 -13.36 -11.12
C PHE A 138 8.41 -14.41 -12.05
N LYS A 139 8.98 -15.48 -11.47
CA LYS A 139 9.60 -16.56 -12.25
C LYS A 139 8.59 -17.26 -13.14
N GLU A 140 7.38 -17.54 -12.63
CA GLU A 140 6.29 -18.17 -13.41
C GLU A 140 5.74 -17.23 -14.48
N GLU A 141 5.53 -15.93 -14.15
CA GLU A 141 4.87 -15.00 -15.06
C GLU A 141 5.81 -14.36 -16.08
N TYR A 142 7.09 -14.17 -15.72
CA TYR A 142 8.07 -13.47 -16.55
C TYR A 142 9.31 -14.29 -16.92
N GLY A 143 9.43 -15.52 -16.40
CA GLY A 143 10.60 -16.38 -16.60
C GLY A 143 11.83 -15.98 -15.77
N LYS A 144 11.78 -14.88 -15.00
CA LYS A 144 12.89 -14.32 -14.25
C LYS A 144 12.43 -13.80 -12.89
N THR A 145 13.32 -13.89 -11.90
CA THR A 145 13.15 -13.24 -10.59
C THR A 145 13.51 -11.75 -10.64
N MET A 146 13.16 -10.99 -9.61
CA MET A 146 13.59 -9.59 -9.52
C MET A 146 15.10 -9.46 -9.37
N ASP A 147 15.77 -10.38 -8.66
CA ASP A 147 17.22 -10.38 -8.49
C ASP A 147 17.92 -10.63 -9.84
N GLU A 148 17.43 -11.58 -10.64
CA GLU A 148 17.91 -11.82 -12.01
C GLU A 148 17.75 -10.57 -12.90
N LEU A 149 16.58 -9.90 -12.85
CA LEU A 149 16.31 -8.70 -13.62
C LEU A 149 17.21 -7.52 -13.22
N VAL A 150 17.45 -7.33 -11.92
CA VAL A 150 18.36 -6.28 -11.42
C VAL A 150 19.79 -6.53 -11.88
N SER A 151 20.26 -7.80 -11.80
CA SER A 151 21.60 -8.19 -12.20
C SER A 151 21.82 -8.00 -13.70
N GLU A 152 20.92 -8.51 -14.55
CA GLU A 152 21.03 -8.43 -16.01
C GLU A 152 21.01 -6.98 -16.54
N LYS A 153 20.13 -6.15 -16.00
CA LYS A 153 19.97 -4.76 -16.46
C LYS A 153 20.95 -3.81 -15.79
N LYS A 154 21.86 -4.32 -14.93
CA LYS A 154 22.80 -3.50 -14.13
C LYS A 154 22.10 -2.30 -13.48
N MET A 155 20.90 -2.53 -12.96
CA MET A 155 20.08 -1.47 -12.35
C MET A 155 20.79 -0.91 -11.14
N VAL A 156 21.51 0.18 -11.32
CA VAL A 156 22.14 0.95 -10.24
C VAL A 156 21.22 2.15 -9.99
N GLU A 157 20.98 2.47 -8.72
CA GLU A 157 20.36 3.74 -8.37
C GLU A 157 21.31 4.89 -8.63
N ASN A 158 21.43 5.30 -9.87
CA ASN A 158 22.19 6.49 -10.20
C ASN A 158 21.33 7.74 -9.96
N ARG A 159 21.56 8.42 -8.83
CA ARG A 159 20.92 9.69 -8.48
C ARG A 159 21.31 10.84 -9.41
N PHE A 160 22.32 10.66 -10.25
CA PHE A 160 22.99 11.72 -11.00
C PHE A 160 23.32 11.35 -12.44
N SER A 161 22.73 10.31 -13.03
CA SER A 161 22.88 10.10 -14.45
C SER A 161 21.99 11.10 -15.19
N ASP A 162 22.57 11.91 -16.07
CA ASP A 162 21.85 12.78 -17.01
C ASP A 162 20.97 11.99 -18.00
N ASP A 163 21.11 10.66 -18.04
CA ASP A 163 20.27 9.76 -18.80
C ASP A 163 18.93 9.51 -18.08
N LYS A 164 17.93 10.29 -18.47
CA LYS A 164 16.51 10.21 -18.03
C LYS A 164 15.83 8.86 -18.33
N LYS A 165 16.56 7.84 -18.78
CA LYS A 165 16.02 6.55 -19.25
C LYS A 165 16.18 5.39 -18.26
N GLU A 166 17.00 5.49 -17.22
CA GLU A 166 17.21 4.39 -16.29
C GLU A 166 16.15 4.37 -15.18
N VAL A 167 15.33 3.34 -15.22
CA VAL A 167 14.27 3.09 -14.25
C VAL A 167 14.85 2.25 -13.11
N GLY A 168 14.92 2.81 -11.90
CA GLY A 168 15.45 2.08 -10.72
C GLY A 168 14.64 0.85 -10.33
N PRO A 169 15.26 -0.10 -9.58
CA PRO A 169 14.68 -1.40 -9.23
C PRO A 169 13.27 -1.32 -8.63
N CYS A 170 13.03 -0.39 -7.71
CA CYS A 170 11.72 -0.22 -7.07
C CYS A 170 10.61 0.16 -8.05
N SER A 171 10.92 1.01 -9.03
CA SER A 171 9.94 1.42 -10.04
C SER A 171 9.63 0.27 -10.99
N TYR A 172 10.67 -0.48 -11.38
CA TYR A 172 10.56 -1.67 -12.22
C TYR A 172 9.70 -2.75 -11.55
N CYS A 173 10.08 -3.15 -10.34
CA CYS A 173 9.33 -4.08 -9.52
C CYS A 173 7.87 -3.65 -9.31
N GLY A 174 7.65 -2.36 -9.03
CA GLY A 174 6.31 -1.81 -8.82
C GLY A 174 5.39 -1.92 -10.03
N VAL A 175 5.92 -1.72 -11.25
CA VAL A 175 5.16 -1.87 -12.51
C VAL A 175 4.81 -3.33 -12.76
N LEU A 176 5.79 -4.24 -12.67
CA LEU A 176 5.58 -5.66 -12.90
C LEU A 176 4.61 -6.28 -11.89
N ARG A 177 4.80 -5.98 -10.61
CA ARG A 177 3.92 -6.42 -9.53
C ARG A 177 2.48 -5.93 -9.70
N LYS A 178 2.30 -4.67 -10.12
CA LYS A 178 0.99 -4.09 -10.40
C LYS A 178 0.27 -4.85 -11.53
N LYS A 179 0.99 -5.24 -12.58
CA LYS A 179 0.44 -6.00 -13.72
C LYS A 179 -0.03 -7.40 -13.28
N ILE A 180 0.83 -8.17 -12.58
CA ILE A 180 0.45 -9.51 -12.09
C ILE A 180 -0.76 -9.41 -11.15
N LEU A 181 -0.76 -8.46 -10.23
CA LEU A 181 -1.84 -8.30 -9.27
C LEU A 181 -3.18 -7.99 -9.94
N ASN A 182 -3.19 -7.15 -10.98
CA ASN A 182 -4.39 -6.88 -11.77
C ASN A 182 -4.87 -8.12 -12.53
N LYS A 183 -3.93 -8.83 -13.20
CA LYS A 183 -4.24 -10.07 -13.92
C LYS A 183 -4.86 -11.09 -12.98
N ALA A 184 -4.18 -11.41 -11.87
CA ALA A 184 -4.67 -12.37 -10.87
C ALA A 184 -6.05 -12.00 -10.31
N ALA A 185 -6.28 -10.71 -10.07
CA ALA A 185 -7.57 -10.26 -9.60
C ALA A 185 -8.68 -10.44 -10.67
N ARG A 186 -8.38 -10.23 -11.96
CA ARG A 186 -9.34 -10.54 -13.06
C ARG A 186 -9.60 -12.03 -13.18
N ASP A 187 -8.56 -12.87 -13.10
CA ASP A 187 -8.68 -14.32 -13.24
C ASP A 187 -9.63 -14.95 -12.21
N ILE A 188 -9.72 -14.35 -11.02
CA ILE A 188 -10.70 -14.75 -9.98
C ILE A 188 -12.03 -13.99 -10.04
N ASN A 189 -12.27 -13.20 -11.07
CA ASN A 189 -13.42 -12.31 -11.23
C ASN A 189 -13.60 -11.35 -10.05
N ALA A 190 -12.49 -10.80 -9.51
CA ALA A 190 -12.58 -9.82 -8.44
C ALA A 190 -13.25 -8.54 -8.93
N THR A 191 -14.22 -8.05 -8.15
CA THR A 191 -14.91 -6.79 -8.39
C THR A 191 -14.15 -5.62 -7.75
N LYS A 192 -13.32 -5.92 -6.76
CA LYS A 192 -12.51 -4.93 -6.01
C LYS A 192 -11.14 -5.50 -5.67
N LEU A 193 -10.12 -4.63 -5.74
CA LEU A 193 -8.76 -4.95 -5.36
C LEU A 193 -8.30 -4.03 -4.23
N VAL A 194 -8.23 -4.59 -3.02
CA VAL A 194 -7.75 -3.89 -1.82
C VAL A 194 -6.23 -3.81 -1.84
N ILE A 195 -5.71 -2.61 -1.59
CA ILE A 195 -4.27 -2.35 -1.42
C ILE A 195 -4.01 -1.63 -0.10
N GLY A 196 -2.91 -1.98 0.57
CA GLY A 196 -2.56 -1.50 1.90
C GLY A 196 -1.95 -0.08 1.94
N HIS A 197 -2.30 0.82 1.03
CA HIS A 197 -1.83 2.21 1.06
C HIS A 197 -2.48 2.98 2.22
N ASN A 198 -1.64 3.59 3.04
CA ASN A 198 -2.03 4.36 4.23
C ASN A 198 -2.02 5.88 3.97
N LEU A 199 -2.32 6.68 5.00
CA LEU A 199 -2.34 8.15 4.92
C LEU A 199 -0.97 8.72 4.53
N ASP A 200 0.11 8.15 5.04
CA ASP A 200 1.48 8.58 4.74
C ASP A 200 1.83 8.33 3.27
N ASP A 201 1.42 7.17 2.72
CA ASP A 201 1.61 6.85 1.31
C ASP A 201 0.85 7.77 0.37
N GLU A 202 -0.39 8.11 0.75
CA GLU A 202 -1.22 9.05 -0.01
C GLU A 202 -0.56 10.44 -0.03
N ALA A 203 -0.21 10.98 1.14
CA ALA A 203 0.43 12.30 1.26
C ALA A 203 1.76 12.35 0.47
N GLN A 204 2.61 11.33 0.60
CA GLN A 204 3.86 11.22 -0.15
C GLN A 204 3.63 11.18 -1.67
N THR A 205 2.64 10.42 -2.13
CA THR A 205 2.34 10.30 -3.56
C THR A 205 1.79 11.61 -4.14
N ILE A 206 0.94 12.29 -3.40
CA ILE A 206 0.42 13.62 -3.75
C ILE A 206 1.58 14.61 -3.93
N MET A 207 2.46 14.71 -2.94
CA MET A 207 3.62 15.61 -3.00
C MET A 207 4.59 15.25 -4.12
N LEU A 208 4.86 13.97 -4.34
CA LEU A 208 5.71 13.51 -5.45
C LEU A 208 5.16 13.92 -6.82
N ASN A 209 3.85 13.85 -7.01
CA ASN A 209 3.22 14.25 -8.27
C ASN A 209 3.28 15.77 -8.45
N HIS A 210 3.10 16.56 -7.38
CA HIS A 210 3.27 18.01 -7.41
C HIS A 210 4.70 18.42 -7.76
N PHE A 211 5.71 17.81 -7.14
CA PHE A 211 7.11 18.12 -7.44
C PHE A 211 7.53 17.74 -8.86
N ARG A 212 6.81 16.82 -9.49
CA ARG A 212 7.04 16.45 -10.90
C ARG A 212 6.24 17.28 -11.90
N GLY A 213 5.28 18.08 -11.43
CA GLY A 213 4.34 18.78 -12.32
C GLY A 213 3.43 17.86 -13.13
N ASP A 214 3.27 16.58 -12.70
CA ASP A 214 2.55 15.55 -13.46
C ASP A 214 1.06 15.58 -13.11
N VAL A 215 0.34 16.52 -13.74
CA VAL A 215 -1.09 16.78 -13.47
C VAL A 215 -1.96 15.60 -13.90
N GLU A 216 -1.66 14.96 -15.04
CA GLU A 216 -2.41 13.78 -15.48
C GLU A 216 -2.27 12.61 -14.50
N ARG A 217 -1.07 12.40 -13.95
CA ARG A 217 -0.87 11.39 -12.93
C ARG A 217 -1.59 11.73 -11.63
N MET A 218 -1.74 13.02 -11.29
CA MET A 218 -2.59 13.44 -10.18
C MET A 218 -4.02 12.99 -10.41
N VAL A 219 -4.62 13.30 -11.55
CA VAL A 219 -5.99 12.89 -11.88
C VAL A 219 -6.15 11.37 -11.80
N ARG A 220 -5.25 10.62 -12.44
CA ARG A 220 -5.28 9.15 -12.46
C ARG A 220 -5.08 8.51 -11.08
N PHE A 221 -4.34 9.14 -10.18
CA PHE A 221 -4.14 8.64 -8.81
C PHE A 221 -5.40 8.72 -7.94
N SER A 222 -6.21 9.77 -8.14
CA SER A 222 -7.50 9.94 -7.43
C SER A 222 -8.61 9.06 -7.98
N ALA A 223 -8.53 8.71 -9.26
CA ALA A 223 -9.62 8.07 -9.96
C ALA A 223 -9.99 6.75 -9.28
N VAL A 224 -11.14 6.77 -8.59
CA VAL A 224 -11.94 5.56 -8.28
C VAL A 224 -12.63 5.19 -9.60
N ASN A 225 -11.85 4.95 -10.64
CA ASN A 225 -12.44 4.77 -11.96
C ASN A 225 -12.82 3.31 -12.13
N GLU A 226 -14.11 3.09 -12.29
CA GLU A 226 -14.66 1.97 -13.06
C GLU A 226 -14.29 2.23 -14.54
N LEU A 227 -12.99 2.18 -14.85
CA LEU A 227 -12.53 2.16 -16.23
C LEU A 227 -12.66 0.70 -16.72
N ASP A 228 -13.28 0.52 -17.87
CA ASP A 228 -13.43 -0.79 -18.48
C ASP A 228 -12.08 -1.54 -18.52
N GLY A 229 -12.05 -2.77 -18.04
CA GLY A 229 -10.85 -3.59 -17.94
C GLY A 229 -10.01 -3.39 -16.68
N PHE A 230 -10.30 -2.39 -15.81
CA PHE A 230 -9.64 -2.24 -14.51
C PHE A 230 -10.51 -2.64 -13.35
N ILE A 231 -9.90 -3.34 -12.39
CA ILE A 231 -10.55 -3.62 -11.12
C ILE A 231 -10.43 -2.40 -10.21
N VAL A 232 -11.55 -1.98 -9.62
CA VAL A 232 -11.60 -0.85 -8.69
C VAL A 232 -10.62 -1.06 -7.53
N ARG A 233 -9.64 -0.16 -7.42
CA ARG A 233 -8.66 -0.21 -6.32
C ARG A 233 -9.20 0.44 -5.07
N VAL A 234 -9.19 -0.33 -4.00
CA VAL A 234 -9.73 0.03 -2.70
C VAL A 234 -8.60 0.25 -1.70
N LYS A 235 -8.60 1.39 -1.01
CA LYS A 235 -7.56 1.78 -0.05
C LYS A 235 -8.17 2.01 1.34
N PRO A 236 -8.50 0.97 2.11
CA PRO A 236 -9.18 1.11 3.40
C PRO A 236 -8.36 1.87 4.44
N LEU A 237 -7.03 1.83 4.34
CA LEU A 237 -6.10 2.48 5.25
C LEU A 237 -5.80 3.95 4.92
N ARG A 238 -6.36 4.48 3.85
CA ARG A 238 -6.05 5.80 3.29
C ARG A 238 -6.14 6.97 4.28
N LYS A 239 -6.99 6.84 5.31
CA LYS A 239 -7.18 7.85 6.36
C LYS A 239 -6.56 7.44 7.70
N ILE A 240 -5.67 6.46 7.73
CA ILE A 240 -5.03 5.96 8.94
C ILE A 240 -3.52 6.20 8.84
N PRO A 241 -2.93 6.95 9.80
CA PRO A 241 -1.48 7.19 9.83
C PRO A 241 -0.67 5.89 9.95
N GLU A 242 0.49 5.83 9.31
CA GLU A 242 1.39 4.68 9.35
C GLU A 242 1.73 4.23 10.79
N LYS A 243 1.92 5.19 11.71
CA LYS A 243 2.20 4.91 13.12
C LYS A 243 1.03 4.19 13.82
N GLU A 244 -0.20 4.56 13.50
CA GLU A 244 -1.40 3.92 14.03
C GLU A 244 -1.55 2.49 13.49
N ILE A 245 -1.24 2.28 12.21
CA ILE A 245 -1.24 0.94 11.60
C ILE A 245 -0.20 0.05 12.26
N ALA A 246 1.01 0.55 12.50
CA ALA A 246 2.06 -0.21 13.17
C ALA A 246 1.64 -0.62 14.60
N LEU A 247 1.07 0.31 15.37
CA LEU A 247 0.56 0.02 16.71
C LEU A 247 -0.62 -0.96 16.68
N TYR A 248 -1.53 -0.79 15.72
CA TYR A 248 -2.70 -1.68 15.56
C TYR A 248 -2.25 -3.11 15.22
N ALA A 249 -1.28 -3.26 14.31
CA ALA A 249 -0.71 -4.55 13.95
C ALA A 249 -0.02 -5.23 15.15
N TYR A 250 0.78 -4.48 15.90
CA TYR A 250 1.47 -4.96 17.11
C TYR A 250 0.48 -5.44 18.18
N LEU A 251 -0.54 -4.64 18.47
CA LEU A 251 -1.54 -4.96 19.50
C LEU A 251 -2.47 -6.13 19.12
N HIS A 252 -2.56 -6.49 17.85
CA HIS A 252 -3.28 -7.66 17.35
C HIS A 252 -2.38 -8.89 17.17
N ASP A 253 -1.10 -8.78 17.50
CA ASP A 253 -0.11 -9.85 17.34
C ASP A 253 -0.16 -10.45 15.91
N LEU A 254 -0.09 -9.56 14.90
CA LEU A 254 -0.15 -10.01 13.53
C LEU A 254 1.21 -10.55 13.08
N PRO A 255 1.25 -11.73 12.45
CA PRO A 255 2.45 -12.22 11.79
C PRO A 255 2.80 -11.29 10.62
N MET A 256 3.97 -10.65 10.68
CA MET A 256 4.40 -9.69 9.66
C MET A 256 5.92 -9.66 9.55
N GLU A 257 6.39 -9.42 8.32
CA GLU A 257 7.81 -9.20 8.05
C GLU A 257 8.10 -7.69 8.06
N LEU A 258 9.15 -7.29 8.78
CA LEU A 258 9.57 -5.89 8.94
C LEU A 258 10.91 -5.60 8.27
N THR A 259 11.56 -6.60 7.68
CA THR A 259 12.84 -6.43 6.99
C THR A 259 12.66 -5.52 5.76
N ALA A 260 13.59 -4.62 5.54
CA ALA A 260 13.57 -3.77 4.35
C ALA A 260 14.06 -4.55 3.13
N CYS A 261 13.39 -4.35 1.98
CA CYS A 261 13.83 -4.92 0.72
C CYS A 261 15.26 -4.45 0.38
N PRO A 262 16.19 -5.37 0.02
CA PRO A 262 17.59 -5.03 -0.29
C PRO A 262 17.71 -4.08 -1.49
N HIS A 263 16.74 -4.09 -2.43
CA HIS A 263 16.73 -3.19 -3.60
C HIS A 263 16.10 -1.81 -3.33
N SER A 264 15.74 -1.49 -2.07
CA SER A 264 15.04 -0.22 -1.72
C SER A 264 15.99 0.93 -1.41
N PHE A 265 16.97 1.23 -2.27
CA PHE A 265 17.92 2.32 -2.06
C PHE A 265 17.45 3.65 -2.70
N GLY A 266 17.89 4.77 -2.12
CA GLY A 266 18.01 6.10 -2.76
C GLY A 266 16.72 6.81 -3.22
N ALA A 267 15.55 6.27 -3.04
CA ALA A 267 14.33 6.77 -3.66
C ALA A 267 13.95 8.19 -3.18
N LEU A 268 13.64 9.10 -4.13
CA LEU A 268 13.07 10.44 -3.90
C LEU A 268 11.91 10.41 -2.89
N ARG A 269 11.16 9.31 -2.86
CA ARG A 269 10.11 9.09 -1.86
C ARG A 269 10.61 9.16 -0.42
N LYS A 270 11.86 8.75 -0.12
CA LYS A 270 12.42 8.84 1.24
C LYS A 270 12.63 10.29 1.68
N GLU A 271 13.01 11.16 0.74
CA GLU A 271 13.20 12.59 1.00
C GLU A 271 11.85 13.28 1.23
N VAL A 272 10.87 13.02 0.37
CA VAL A 272 9.50 13.52 0.53
C VAL A 272 8.89 13.04 1.84
N ARG A 273 9.08 11.76 2.21
CA ARG A 273 8.64 11.21 3.50
C ARG A 273 9.23 11.99 4.67
N ARG A 274 10.54 12.29 4.62
CA ARG A 274 11.23 13.03 5.68
C ARG A 274 10.66 14.44 5.79
N LEU A 275 10.50 15.14 4.67
CA LEU A 275 9.92 16.49 4.60
C LEU A 275 8.52 16.51 5.23
N ILE A 276 7.61 15.65 4.76
CA ILE A 276 6.22 15.60 5.25
C ILE A 276 6.18 15.24 6.75
N ASN A 277 7.03 14.31 7.20
CA ASN A 277 7.05 13.93 8.61
C ASN A 277 7.55 15.08 9.51
N THR A 278 8.51 15.90 9.06
CA THR A 278 8.95 17.10 9.78
C THR A 278 7.80 18.11 9.89
N PHE A 279 7.07 18.33 8.79
CA PHE A 279 5.89 19.21 8.82
C PHE A 279 4.79 18.67 9.74
N GLU A 280 4.49 17.39 9.70
CA GLU A 280 3.47 16.76 10.54
C GLU A 280 3.78 16.86 12.03
N VAL A 281 5.07 16.80 12.43
CA VAL A 281 5.49 16.96 13.83
C VAL A 281 5.21 18.40 14.32
N ASN A 282 5.53 19.40 13.49
CA ASN A 282 5.35 20.82 13.86
C ASN A 282 3.91 21.30 13.64
N HIS A 283 3.19 20.69 12.70
CA HIS A 283 1.83 21.06 12.29
C HIS A 283 0.97 19.79 12.16
N PRO A 284 0.49 19.23 13.28
CA PRO A 284 -0.29 18.01 13.30
C PRO A 284 -1.55 18.10 12.43
N GLY A 285 -1.77 17.10 11.58
CA GLY A 285 -2.88 17.06 10.62
C GLY A 285 -2.50 17.49 9.20
N THR A 286 -1.23 17.86 8.94
CA THR A 286 -0.74 18.24 7.61
C THR A 286 -1.04 17.15 6.57
N LYS A 287 -0.81 15.87 6.89
CA LYS A 287 -1.10 14.75 5.98
C LYS A 287 -2.58 14.67 5.61
N TYR A 288 -3.46 14.86 6.58
CA TYR A 288 -4.92 14.92 6.33
C TYR A 288 -5.31 16.12 5.46
N SER A 289 -4.69 17.28 5.69
CA SER A 289 -4.94 18.49 4.91
C SER A 289 -4.48 18.32 3.45
N LEU A 290 -3.32 17.72 3.21
CA LEU A 290 -2.84 17.38 1.87
C LEU A 290 -3.82 16.46 1.12
N VAL A 291 -4.24 15.38 1.78
CA VAL A 291 -5.18 14.42 1.17
C VAL A 291 -6.56 15.05 0.92
N ARG A 292 -7.07 15.86 1.85
CA ARG A 292 -8.35 16.56 1.69
C ARG A 292 -8.30 17.59 0.57
N GLY A 293 -7.26 18.42 0.53
CA GLY A 293 -7.09 19.41 -0.55
C GLY A 293 -7.01 18.76 -1.91
N TYR A 294 -6.27 17.67 -2.01
CA TYR A 294 -6.17 16.86 -3.22
C TYR A 294 -7.54 16.29 -3.65
N ASP A 295 -8.30 15.70 -2.72
CA ASP A 295 -9.64 15.15 -2.99
C ASP A 295 -10.63 16.22 -3.47
N THR A 296 -10.44 17.49 -3.06
CA THR A 296 -11.26 18.62 -3.51
C THR A 296 -10.82 19.12 -4.89
N MET A 297 -9.52 19.19 -5.15
CA MET A 297 -8.95 19.74 -6.39
C MET A 297 -9.14 18.82 -7.61
N VAL A 298 -8.88 17.52 -7.42
CA VAL A 298 -8.78 16.59 -8.57
C VAL A 298 -10.06 16.47 -9.40
N PRO A 299 -11.27 16.44 -8.83
CA PRO A 299 -12.49 16.42 -9.64
C PRO A 299 -12.61 17.64 -10.57
N LEU A 300 -12.16 18.82 -10.11
CA LEU A 300 -12.17 20.05 -10.91
C LEU A 300 -11.16 19.99 -12.06
N ILE A 301 -9.97 19.51 -11.76
CA ILE A 301 -8.92 19.33 -12.77
C ILE A 301 -9.31 18.26 -13.80
N SER A 302 -9.93 17.17 -13.34
CA SER A 302 -10.40 16.09 -14.22
C SER A 302 -11.46 16.53 -15.22
N GLN A 303 -12.29 17.50 -14.87
CA GLN A 303 -13.29 18.09 -15.79
C GLN A 303 -12.64 18.98 -16.85
N ALA A 304 -11.50 19.59 -16.52
CA ALA A 304 -10.80 20.50 -17.42
C ALA A 304 -9.78 19.81 -18.35
N LEU A 305 -9.34 18.62 -17.97
CA LEU A 305 -8.40 17.82 -18.76
C LEU A 305 -9.17 16.69 -19.47
N ASP A 306 -9.06 16.67 -20.78
CA ASP A 306 -9.43 15.52 -21.59
C ASP A 306 -8.37 14.43 -21.36
N VAL A 307 -8.56 13.64 -20.28
CA VAL A 307 -7.65 12.56 -19.97
C VAL A 307 -7.90 11.46 -20.99
N SER A 308 -6.95 11.29 -21.91
CA SER A 308 -6.99 10.33 -23.01
C SER A 308 -7.58 8.98 -22.61
N ASP A 309 -8.49 8.49 -23.44
CA ASP A 309 -9.10 7.17 -23.28
C ASP A 309 -8.02 6.10 -23.17
N MET A 310 -8.22 5.21 -22.22
CA MET A 310 -7.34 4.06 -22.06
C MET A 310 -7.57 3.08 -23.21
N GLN A 311 -6.48 2.58 -23.75
CA GLN A 311 -6.50 1.56 -24.78
C GLN A 311 -5.85 0.26 -24.25
N ASN A 312 -6.06 -0.83 -24.97
CA ASN A 312 -5.45 -2.10 -24.63
C ASN A 312 -4.05 -2.20 -25.25
N CYS A 313 -3.09 -2.68 -24.45
CA CYS A 313 -1.73 -2.93 -24.90
C CYS A 313 -1.72 -3.93 -26.08
N LEU A 314 -1.12 -3.56 -27.20
CA LEU A 314 -1.04 -4.42 -28.39
C LEU A 314 -0.29 -5.73 -28.15
N ILE A 315 0.54 -5.83 -27.09
CA ILE A 315 1.31 -7.03 -26.78
C ILE A 315 0.58 -7.97 -25.81
N CYS A 316 -0.06 -7.43 -24.76
CA CYS A 316 -0.59 -8.26 -23.68
C CYS A 316 -2.06 -7.99 -23.34
N GLY A 317 -2.74 -7.11 -24.06
CA GLY A 317 -4.15 -6.75 -23.81
C GLY A 317 -4.43 -6.01 -22.50
N GLU A 318 -3.41 -5.71 -21.68
CA GLU A 318 -3.59 -4.96 -20.44
C GLU A 318 -3.96 -3.52 -20.72
N PRO A 319 -4.98 -2.94 -20.07
CA PRO A 319 -5.34 -1.55 -20.25
C PRO A 319 -4.16 -0.62 -19.94
N CYS A 320 -3.88 0.35 -20.81
CA CYS A 320 -2.79 1.32 -20.67
C CYS A 320 -3.10 2.60 -21.46
N ASN A 321 -2.34 3.67 -21.18
CA ASN A 321 -2.51 4.96 -21.88
C ASN A 321 -1.73 5.07 -23.19
N ASP A 322 -1.02 4.01 -23.56
CA ASP A 322 -0.11 4.00 -24.69
C ASP A 322 -0.30 2.71 -25.48
N THR A 323 0.13 2.65 -26.72
CA THR A 323 0.02 1.45 -27.61
C THR A 323 0.64 0.20 -26.97
N VAL A 324 1.69 0.38 -26.16
CA VAL A 324 2.37 -0.70 -25.42
C VAL A 324 2.47 -0.31 -23.95
N CYS A 325 1.99 -1.17 -23.04
CA CYS A 325 2.03 -0.90 -21.61
C CYS A 325 3.46 -0.85 -21.06
N GLN A 326 3.66 -0.10 -19.98
CA GLN A 326 4.98 0.09 -19.37
C GLN A 326 5.66 -1.23 -18.99
N ALA A 327 4.91 -2.26 -18.56
CA ALA A 327 5.48 -3.55 -18.25
C ALA A 327 6.05 -4.27 -19.48
N CYS A 328 5.34 -4.21 -20.61
CA CYS A 328 5.85 -4.79 -21.87
C CYS A 328 7.05 -4.03 -22.40
N LYS A 329 7.06 -2.69 -22.31
CA LYS A 329 8.24 -1.87 -22.64
C LYS A 329 9.45 -2.26 -21.78
N MET A 330 9.27 -2.40 -20.48
CA MET A 330 10.34 -2.78 -19.53
C MET A 330 10.87 -4.19 -19.77
N LEU A 331 10.03 -5.13 -20.17
CA LEU A 331 10.41 -6.51 -20.48
C LEU A 331 10.93 -6.70 -21.91
N GLU A 332 10.98 -5.62 -22.69
CA GLU A 332 11.42 -5.64 -24.10
C GLU A 332 10.62 -6.66 -24.94
N LYS A 333 9.37 -6.90 -24.56
CA LYS A 333 8.47 -7.77 -25.33
C LYS A 333 8.15 -7.11 -26.67
N LYS A 334 8.33 -7.85 -27.77
CA LYS A 334 7.91 -7.43 -29.11
C LYS A 334 6.43 -7.79 -29.31
N ALA A 335 5.71 -6.99 -30.10
CA ALA A 335 4.40 -7.36 -30.60
C ALA A 335 4.55 -8.66 -31.43
N ILE A 336 3.62 -9.59 -31.24
CA ILE A 336 3.51 -10.75 -32.14
C ILE A 336 2.91 -10.17 -33.43
N GLU A 337 3.66 -10.25 -34.54
CA GLU A 337 3.22 -9.87 -35.88
C GLU A 337 2.03 -10.69 -36.33
#